data_2802e3db7c4900e200f36622c6c6e0c8
#
_entry.id   2802e3db7c4900e200f36622c6c6e0c8
#
_cell.length_a   1.000
_cell.length_b   1.000
_cell.length_c   1.000
_cell.angle_alpha   90.00
_cell.angle_beta   90.00
_cell.angle_gamma   90.00
#
_symmetry.space_group_name_H-M   'P 1'
#
loop_
_entity.id
_entity.type
_entity.pdbx_description
1 polymer ?
#
loop_
_entity_poly.entity_id
_entity_poly.type
_entity_poly.pdbx_seq_one_letter_code
_entity_poly.pdbx_strand_id
1 'polypeptide(L)'
;MTGTTHMYFIGIGGIGMSAIARYLHAEGMEVAGYDRTDSELITQLKAVGMSICAGASDAEAVVHFNRWLDEVPHPHALVVRTPAVPDEFPVLVRARESGCRMGKRSEVLGWLTENKPTLAVAGTHGKTTTSALLAHAMNGQPAGCRAFIGGIMVGTQSNAVWSPNAQWTVVEADEFDRSFLHLHPTHAAITSADPDHLDVYGDTGSFHEGFKAFAECISGTLFLEADVRIEGVTGKRYGVTTSREEAEAWHAAATNLRIEGGWMTGNVWIGGGWHEGVRFPLAGVHNVKNALAALCLAEAAGTSVESSLQQLASFQGIERRFAYHIRAEHGIYIDDYAHHPVELEAAIAAVRLHHPEREITGIFQPHLFSRTRDNLVEFGRALAQLDRIFLLPIYPAREVPIPGIDSQALFENIPHPHKYLIESNQIFDNLKAYPPDVLMTLGAGDIDRCVQPLAHWLREDPERFKART
;
A
#
# COMPACT_ATOMS: atom_id res chain seq x y z
N MET A 1 23.02 -6.18 12.50
CA MET A 1 23.59 -6.75 11.23
C MET A 1 25.13 -6.79 11.17
N THR A 2 25.85 -6.66 12.27
CA THR A 2 27.32 -6.63 12.28
C THR A 2 27.90 -7.88 11.63
N GLY A 3 28.69 -7.71 10.56
CA GLY A 3 29.35 -8.80 9.84
C GLY A 3 28.52 -9.55 8.78
N THR A 4 27.23 -9.21 8.57
CA THR A 4 26.44 -9.81 7.48
C THR A 4 26.82 -9.16 6.15
N THR A 5 27.17 -9.97 5.15
CA THR A 5 27.51 -9.53 3.78
C THR A 5 26.68 -10.24 2.71
N HIS A 6 26.02 -11.34 3.06
CA HIS A 6 25.24 -12.18 2.14
C HIS A 6 23.84 -12.43 2.70
N MET A 7 22.82 -12.24 1.87
CA MET A 7 21.43 -12.42 2.27
C MET A 7 20.66 -13.29 1.28
N TYR A 8 19.89 -14.23 1.83
CA TYR A 8 18.96 -15.02 1.04
C TYR A 8 17.52 -14.72 1.44
N PHE A 9 16.71 -14.22 0.51
CA PHE A 9 15.32 -13.84 0.76
C PHE A 9 14.37 -14.94 0.30
N ILE A 10 13.57 -15.51 1.21
CA ILE A 10 12.50 -16.47 0.89
C ILE A 10 11.20 -15.68 0.74
N GLY A 11 10.66 -15.60 -0.49
CA GLY A 11 9.58 -14.70 -0.90
C GLY A 11 10.08 -13.32 -1.34
N ILE A 12 11.19 -13.27 -2.08
CA ILE A 12 11.88 -12.04 -2.50
C ILE A 12 11.01 -11.13 -3.39
N GLY A 13 10.04 -11.71 -4.14
CA GLY A 13 9.10 -10.99 -4.99
C GLY A 13 8.00 -10.28 -4.24
N GLY A 14 7.85 -10.49 -2.93
CA GLY A 14 6.94 -9.72 -2.10
C GLY A 14 7.32 -8.24 -2.08
N ILE A 15 6.32 -7.33 -2.15
CA ILE A 15 6.57 -5.89 -2.31
C ILE A 15 7.51 -5.31 -1.24
N GLY A 16 7.31 -5.63 0.04
CA GLY A 16 8.19 -5.17 1.11
C GLY A 16 9.54 -5.91 1.18
N MET A 17 9.61 -7.17 0.70
CA MET A 17 10.86 -7.93 0.64
C MET A 17 11.78 -7.39 -0.44
N SER A 18 11.24 -7.16 -1.64
CA SER A 18 11.98 -6.65 -2.78
C SER A 18 12.53 -5.23 -2.56
N ALA A 19 11.80 -4.38 -1.84
CA ALA A 19 12.27 -3.05 -1.48
C ALA A 19 13.56 -3.12 -0.62
N ILE A 20 13.55 -3.98 0.39
CA ILE A 20 14.72 -4.21 1.26
C ILE A 20 15.86 -4.86 0.46
N ALA A 21 15.56 -5.88 -0.36
CA ALA A 21 16.54 -6.56 -1.19
C ALA A 21 17.26 -5.62 -2.15
N ARG A 22 16.50 -4.75 -2.86
CA ARG A 22 17.05 -3.70 -3.75
C ARG A 22 18.02 -2.77 -3.02
N TYR A 23 17.61 -2.27 -1.86
CA TYR A 23 18.43 -1.36 -1.08
C TYR A 23 19.72 -2.02 -0.61
N LEU A 24 19.65 -3.22 -0.03
CA LEU A 24 20.81 -3.94 0.48
C LEU A 24 21.79 -4.33 -0.64
N HIS A 25 21.26 -4.71 -1.81
CA HIS A 25 22.09 -4.96 -2.99
C HIS A 25 22.81 -3.69 -3.47
N ALA A 26 22.11 -2.55 -3.48
CA ALA A 26 22.72 -1.27 -3.84
C ALA A 26 23.77 -0.79 -2.82
N GLU A 27 23.65 -1.19 -1.54
CA GLU A 27 24.68 -0.97 -0.49
C GLU A 27 25.85 -1.96 -0.59
N GLY A 28 25.90 -2.80 -1.64
CA GLY A 28 27.00 -3.72 -1.89
C GLY A 28 26.92 -5.07 -1.20
N MET A 29 25.75 -5.43 -0.65
CA MET A 29 25.54 -6.78 -0.12
C MET A 29 25.21 -7.75 -1.26
N GLU A 30 25.68 -8.98 -1.13
CA GLU A 30 25.27 -10.06 -2.02
C GLU A 30 23.88 -10.56 -1.66
N VAL A 31 22.92 -10.36 -2.57
CA VAL A 31 21.53 -10.71 -2.38
C VAL A 31 21.13 -11.81 -3.35
N ALA A 32 20.60 -12.91 -2.79
CA ALA A 32 19.97 -13.98 -3.52
C ALA A 32 18.57 -14.28 -2.95
N GLY A 33 17.79 -15.08 -3.64
CA GLY A 33 16.48 -15.44 -3.08
C GLY A 33 15.67 -16.40 -3.90
N TYR A 34 14.49 -16.69 -3.36
CA TYR A 34 13.48 -17.52 -3.97
C TYR A 34 12.12 -16.81 -3.95
N ASP A 35 11.35 -16.99 -5.01
CA ASP A 35 9.92 -16.68 -5.00
C ASP A 35 9.12 -17.76 -5.73
N ARG A 36 7.91 -18.02 -5.25
CA ARG A 36 7.00 -19.00 -5.87
C ARG A 36 6.51 -18.54 -7.25
N THR A 37 6.44 -17.21 -7.45
CA THR A 37 5.89 -16.61 -8.66
C THR A 37 7.00 -15.91 -9.44
N ASP A 38 7.12 -16.16 -10.74
CA ASP A 38 7.96 -15.36 -11.62
C ASP A 38 7.14 -14.15 -12.11
N SER A 39 7.49 -12.97 -11.61
CA SER A 39 6.78 -11.71 -11.84
C SER A 39 7.69 -10.70 -12.52
N GLU A 40 7.11 -9.61 -13.00
CA GLU A 40 7.88 -8.49 -13.55
C GLU A 40 8.86 -7.91 -12.51
N LEU A 41 8.45 -7.82 -11.24
CA LEU A 41 9.32 -7.40 -10.14
C LEU A 41 10.53 -8.33 -9.97
N ILE A 42 10.34 -9.65 -10.09
CA ILE A 42 11.44 -10.62 -10.10
C ILE A 42 12.37 -10.40 -11.29
N THR A 43 11.82 -10.16 -12.48
CA THR A 43 12.60 -9.86 -13.69
C THR A 43 13.48 -8.62 -13.48
N GLN A 44 12.94 -7.58 -12.88
CA GLN A 44 13.69 -6.36 -12.54
C GLN A 44 14.81 -6.63 -11.52
N LEU A 45 14.57 -7.46 -10.49
CA LEU A 45 15.60 -7.83 -9.52
C LEU A 45 16.73 -8.67 -10.14
N LYS A 46 16.40 -9.60 -11.04
CA LYS A 46 17.40 -10.37 -11.83
C LYS A 46 18.23 -9.45 -12.71
N ALA A 47 17.59 -8.45 -13.33
CA ALA A 47 18.27 -7.49 -14.22
C ALA A 47 19.34 -6.63 -13.52
N VAL A 48 19.21 -6.38 -12.21
CA VAL A 48 20.23 -5.70 -11.42
C VAL A 48 21.29 -6.63 -10.82
N GLY A 49 21.28 -7.92 -11.17
CA GLY A 49 22.33 -8.89 -10.85
C GLY A 49 22.06 -9.78 -9.64
N MET A 50 20.83 -9.78 -9.09
CA MET A 50 20.49 -10.71 -8.00
C MET A 50 20.28 -12.13 -8.51
N SER A 51 20.81 -13.11 -7.77
CA SER A 51 20.60 -14.55 -8.06
C SER A 51 19.24 -15.01 -7.50
N ILE A 52 18.23 -15.19 -8.37
CA ILE A 52 16.87 -15.51 -7.93
C ILE A 52 16.33 -16.75 -8.64
N CYS A 53 15.87 -17.71 -7.86
CA CYS A 53 15.08 -18.87 -8.30
C CYS A 53 13.59 -18.50 -8.16
N ALA A 54 12.85 -18.44 -9.27
CA ALA A 54 11.44 -18.07 -9.23
C ALA A 54 10.61 -18.95 -10.18
N GLY A 55 9.34 -19.22 -9.79
CA GLY A 55 8.42 -20.06 -10.56
C GLY A 55 8.84 -21.54 -10.64
N ALA A 56 9.81 -21.96 -9.84
CA ALA A 56 10.41 -23.28 -9.86
C ALA A 56 9.77 -24.21 -8.82
N SER A 57 9.99 -25.50 -8.98
CA SER A 57 9.60 -26.51 -7.98
C SER A 57 10.38 -26.36 -6.68
N ASP A 58 9.84 -26.90 -5.58
CA ASP A 58 10.48 -26.89 -4.27
C ASP A 58 11.88 -27.55 -4.31
N ALA A 59 12.06 -28.60 -5.10
CA ALA A 59 13.34 -29.27 -5.26
C ALA A 59 14.39 -28.36 -5.93
N GLU A 60 14.03 -27.63 -6.97
CA GLU A 60 14.91 -26.67 -7.65
C GLU A 60 15.24 -25.48 -6.73
N ALA A 61 14.27 -25.03 -5.93
CA ALA A 61 14.47 -24.00 -4.92
C ALA A 61 15.51 -24.42 -3.86
N VAL A 62 15.45 -25.66 -3.38
CA VAL A 62 16.43 -26.23 -2.44
C VAL A 62 17.82 -26.35 -3.08
N VAL A 63 17.91 -26.77 -4.35
CA VAL A 63 19.19 -26.83 -5.07
C VAL A 63 19.81 -25.44 -5.21
N HIS A 64 19.01 -24.43 -5.55
CA HIS A 64 19.48 -23.04 -5.64
C HIS A 64 19.98 -22.53 -4.29
N PHE A 65 19.22 -22.78 -3.19
CA PHE A 65 19.61 -22.40 -1.85
C PHE A 65 20.93 -23.08 -1.41
N ASN A 66 21.08 -24.40 -1.64
CA ASN A 66 22.30 -25.12 -1.29
C ASN A 66 23.52 -24.57 -2.03
N ARG A 67 23.40 -24.24 -3.33
CA ARG A 67 24.50 -23.62 -4.09
C ARG A 67 24.92 -22.28 -3.45
N TRP A 68 23.95 -21.43 -3.13
CA TRP A 68 24.23 -20.17 -2.44
C TRP A 68 24.92 -20.42 -1.09
N LEU A 69 24.46 -21.41 -0.33
CA LEU A 69 25.00 -21.74 0.98
C LEU A 69 26.46 -22.26 0.92
N ASP A 70 26.81 -23.01 -0.11
CA ASP A 70 28.16 -23.56 -0.33
C ASP A 70 29.17 -22.43 -0.68
N GLU A 71 28.71 -21.32 -1.26
CA GLU A 71 29.52 -20.18 -1.66
C GLU A 71 29.71 -19.15 -0.56
N VAL A 72 28.88 -19.18 0.49
CA VAL A 72 28.80 -18.12 1.52
C VAL A 72 29.40 -18.56 2.85
N PRO A 73 30.33 -17.77 3.45
CA PRO A 73 30.80 -18.04 4.81
C PRO A 73 29.66 -17.90 5.83
N HIS A 74 29.35 -18.97 6.55
CA HIS A 74 28.23 -19.08 7.50
C HIS A 74 28.09 -17.90 8.48
N PRO A 75 29.15 -17.34 9.08
CA PRO A 75 29.01 -16.22 10.02
C PRO A 75 28.46 -14.94 9.36
N HIS A 76 28.56 -14.82 8.04
CA HIS A 76 28.17 -13.66 7.24
C HIS A 76 26.85 -13.83 6.50
N ALA A 77 26.22 -15.03 6.62
CA ALA A 77 24.95 -15.37 5.98
C ALA A 77 23.76 -15.01 6.87
N LEU A 78 22.73 -14.45 6.22
CA LEU A 78 21.41 -14.22 6.83
C LEU A 78 20.32 -14.67 5.88
N VAL A 79 19.42 -15.53 6.34
CA VAL A 79 18.21 -15.94 5.63
C VAL A 79 17.04 -15.10 6.12
N VAL A 80 16.38 -14.38 5.20
CA VAL A 80 15.24 -13.49 5.51
C VAL A 80 13.96 -14.14 5.03
N ARG A 81 12.94 -14.19 5.88
CA ARG A 81 11.62 -14.73 5.54
C ARG A 81 10.49 -13.76 5.82
N THR A 82 9.37 -13.97 5.13
CA THR A 82 8.08 -13.33 5.43
C THR A 82 7.14 -14.33 6.12
N PRO A 83 6.17 -13.86 6.94
CA PRO A 83 5.15 -14.74 7.54
C PRO A 83 4.29 -15.50 6.53
N ALA A 84 4.25 -15.03 5.26
CA ALA A 84 3.51 -15.71 4.20
C ALA A 84 4.10 -17.06 3.77
N VAL A 85 5.35 -17.35 4.13
CA VAL A 85 6.03 -18.62 3.81
C VAL A 85 5.74 -19.65 4.90
N PRO A 86 5.11 -20.80 4.56
CA PRO A 86 4.82 -21.87 5.52
C PRO A 86 6.10 -22.40 6.20
N ASP A 87 5.98 -22.77 7.46
CA ASP A 87 7.12 -23.26 8.25
C ASP A 87 7.70 -24.58 7.71
N GLU A 88 6.90 -25.35 6.96
CA GLU A 88 7.24 -26.62 6.33
C GLU A 88 7.90 -26.44 4.94
N PHE A 89 7.99 -25.20 4.43
CA PHE A 89 8.59 -24.98 3.13
C PHE A 89 10.03 -25.50 3.07
N PRO A 90 10.40 -26.37 2.11
CA PRO A 90 11.66 -27.11 2.14
C PRO A 90 12.92 -26.25 2.24
N VAL A 91 12.94 -25.08 1.57
CA VAL A 91 14.06 -24.14 1.68
C VAL A 91 14.18 -23.57 3.10
N LEU A 92 13.04 -23.29 3.76
CA LEU A 92 13.03 -22.77 5.13
C LEU A 92 13.49 -23.85 6.13
N VAL A 93 13.05 -25.09 5.93
CA VAL A 93 13.52 -26.24 6.73
C VAL A 93 15.04 -26.41 6.56
N ARG A 94 15.52 -26.41 5.30
CA ARG A 94 16.95 -26.54 4.98
C ARG A 94 17.80 -25.40 5.58
N ALA A 95 17.27 -24.17 5.58
CA ALA A 95 17.93 -23.01 6.20
C ALA A 95 18.10 -23.20 7.72
N ARG A 96 17.07 -23.73 8.39
CA ARG A 96 17.15 -24.07 9.84
C ARG A 96 18.22 -25.15 10.12
N GLU A 97 18.22 -26.22 9.34
CA GLU A 97 19.16 -27.32 9.46
C GLU A 97 20.61 -26.91 9.23
N SER A 98 20.84 -25.92 8.35
CA SER A 98 22.19 -25.43 8.05
C SER A 98 22.82 -24.62 9.16
N GLY A 99 22.04 -24.20 10.18
CA GLY A 99 22.51 -23.32 11.25
C GLY A 99 22.74 -21.87 10.82
N CYS A 100 22.26 -21.45 9.63
CA CYS A 100 22.30 -20.07 9.22
C CYS A 100 21.49 -19.16 10.15
N ARG A 101 21.96 -17.93 10.34
CA ARG A 101 21.16 -16.91 11.01
C ARG A 101 19.88 -16.66 10.20
N MET A 102 18.76 -16.54 10.89
CA MET A 102 17.47 -16.27 10.28
C MET A 102 16.85 -15.02 10.88
N GLY A 103 16.11 -14.30 10.05
CA GLY A 103 15.35 -13.13 10.49
C GLY A 103 14.05 -12.95 9.73
N LYS A 104 13.06 -12.34 10.37
CA LYS A 104 11.84 -11.90 9.70
C LYS A 104 12.12 -10.59 8.93
N ARG A 105 11.33 -10.32 7.89
CA ARG A 105 11.36 -9.03 7.16
C ARG A 105 11.32 -7.82 8.11
N SER A 106 10.42 -7.86 9.10
CA SER A 106 10.25 -6.79 10.08
C SER A 106 11.48 -6.55 10.94
N GLU A 107 12.18 -7.61 11.34
CA GLU A 107 13.44 -7.51 12.11
C GLU A 107 14.54 -6.86 11.25
N VAL A 108 14.65 -7.25 9.97
CA VAL A 108 15.61 -6.64 9.04
C VAL A 108 15.30 -5.14 8.85
N LEU A 109 14.03 -4.79 8.69
CA LEU A 109 13.61 -3.40 8.60
C LEU A 109 13.92 -2.63 9.90
N GLY A 110 13.70 -3.25 11.07
CA GLY A 110 14.08 -2.71 12.37
C GLY A 110 15.59 -2.40 12.43
N TRP A 111 16.44 -3.33 12.00
CA TRP A 111 17.91 -3.10 11.94
C TRP A 111 18.31 -1.99 10.98
N LEU A 112 17.58 -1.83 9.85
CA LEU A 112 17.83 -0.75 8.90
C LEU A 112 17.48 0.62 9.48
N THR A 113 16.57 0.67 10.45
CA THR A 113 16.14 1.89 11.15
C THR A 113 16.91 2.16 12.45
N GLU A 114 17.59 1.15 12.99
CA GLU A 114 18.34 1.27 14.23
C GLU A 114 19.45 2.34 14.13
N ASN A 115 19.47 3.27 15.08
CA ASN A 115 20.41 4.40 15.13
C ASN A 115 20.39 5.30 13.88
N LYS A 116 19.30 5.32 13.13
CA LYS A 116 19.12 6.21 11.97
C LYS A 116 17.88 7.06 12.14
N PRO A 117 17.92 8.36 11.80
CA PRO A 117 16.72 9.17 11.77
C PRO A 117 15.65 8.52 10.89
N THR A 118 14.49 8.23 11.49
CA THR A 118 13.46 7.44 10.82
C THR A 118 12.09 8.12 10.90
N LEU A 119 11.40 8.18 9.76
CA LEU A 119 10.04 8.63 9.60
C LEU A 119 9.17 7.41 9.34
N ALA A 120 8.25 7.12 10.25
CA ALA A 120 7.39 5.96 10.14
C ALA A 120 5.93 6.36 9.87
N VAL A 121 5.28 5.63 8.98
CA VAL A 121 3.86 5.80 8.69
C VAL A 121 3.12 4.54 9.14
N ALA A 122 2.32 4.67 10.18
CA ALA A 122 1.44 3.63 10.72
C ALA A 122 -0.02 3.93 10.42
N GLY A 123 -0.87 2.93 10.59
CA GLY A 123 -2.32 3.03 10.47
C GLY A 123 -2.90 1.90 9.63
N THR A 124 -4.14 1.57 9.85
CA THR A 124 -4.84 0.51 9.12
C THR A 124 -4.88 0.84 7.62
N HIS A 125 -5.16 2.10 7.27
CA HIS A 125 -5.27 2.59 5.90
C HIS A 125 -4.29 3.73 5.61
N GLY A 126 -3.92 3.92 4.34
CA GLY A 126 -3.13 5.07 3.90
C GLY A 126 -1.62 4.96 4.03
N LYS A 127 -1.06 3.94 4.68
CA LYS A 127 0.39 3.75 4.88
C LYS A 127 1.21 3.91 3.60
N THR A 128 0.93 3.10 2.60
CA THR A 128 1.66 3.08 1.32
C THR A 128 1.59 4.41 0.59
N THR A 129 0.39 5.00 0.53
CA THR A 129 0.19 6.29 -0.14
C THR A 129 0.94 7.41 0.58
N THR A 130 0.86 7.47 1.90
CA THR A 130 1.56 8.48 2.70
C THR A 130 3.08 8.33 2.60
N SER A 131 3.60 7.10 2.70
CA SER A 131 5.05 6.85 2.58
C SER A 131 5.60 7.20 1.20
N ALA A 132 4.83 6.92 0.14
CA ALA A 132 5.21 7.29 -1.23
C ALA A 132 5.17 8.81 -1.46
N LEU A 133 4.13 9.49 -0.97
CA LEU A 133 4.02 10.96 -1.02
C LEU A 133 5.15 11.61 -0.23
N LEU A 134 5.49 11.09 0.96
CA LEU A 134 6.59 11.56 1.78
C LEU A 134 7.94 11.39 1.08
N ALA A 135 8.20 10.20 0.55
CA ALA A 135 9.43 9.93 -0.19
C ALA A 135 9.58 10.85 -1.41
N HIS A 136 8.48 11.12 -2.12
CA HIS A 136 8.46 12.04 -3.25
C HIS A 136 8.66 13.49 -2.81
N ALA A 137 8.01 13.94 -1.74
CA ALA A 137 8.16 15.29 -1.20
C ALA A 137 9.59 15.59 -0.72
N MET A 138 10.29 14.57 -0.21
CA MET A 138 11.69 14.68 0.24
C MET A 138 12.71 14.47 -0.88
N ASN A 139 12.30 14.01 -2.06
CA ASN A 139 13.21 13.78 -3.17
C ASN A 139 13.78 15.10 -3.68
N GLY A 140 15.10 15.13 -3.87
CA GLY A 140 15.82 16.36 -4.29
C GLY A 140 15.98 17.41 -3.20
N GLN A 141 15.48 17.16 -1.98
CA GLN A 141 15.70 18.05 -0.83
C GLN A 141 17.08 17.80 -0.20
N PRO A 142 17.67 18.80 0.48
CA PRO A 142 18.99 18.63 1.15
C PRO A 142 19.00 17.50 2.18
N ALA A 143 17.90 17.29 2.90
CA ALA A 143 17.77 16.22 3.88
C ALA A 143 17.72 14.83 3.23
N GLY A 144 17.13 14.71 2.04
CA GLY A 144 17.00 13.47 1.31
C GLY A 144 16.47 12.29 2.12
N CYS A 145 15.98 11.28 1.45
CA CYS A 145 15.56 10.05 2.15
C CYS A 145 15.92 8.78 1.40
N ARG A 146 15.95 7.68 2.15
CA ARG A 146 15.78 6.31 1.66
C ARG A 146 14.40 5.84 2.09
N ALA A 147 13.63 5.26 1.18
CA ALA A 147 12.26 4.87 1.46
C ALA A 147 11.98 3.42 1.05
N PHE A 148 11.28 2.68 1.90
CA PHE A 148 10.78 1.34 1.65
C PHE A 148 9.25 1.41 1.59
N ILE A 149 8.69 1.22 0.39
CA ILE A 149 7.29 1.51 0.08
C ILE A 149 6.56 0.20 -0.26
N GLY A 150 5.37 0.04 0.27
CA GLY A 150 4.51 -1.13 0.03
C GLY A 150 3.79 -1.12 -1.33
N GLY A 151 4.26 -0.35 -2.30
CA GLY A 151 3.72 -0.24 -3.64
C GLY A 151 4.76 0.28 -4.63
N ILE A 152 4.50 0.09 -5.92
CA ILE A 152 5.37 0.61 -7.01
C ILE A 152 4.97 2.06 -7.31
N MET A 153 5.90 2.98 -7.16
CA MET A 153 5.70 4.38 -7.56
C MET A 153 5.78 4.50 -9.09
N VAL A 154 4.75 5.06 -9.70
CA VAL A 154 4.63 5.18 -11.17
C VAL A 154 5.82 5.94 -11.77
N GLY A 155 6.25 7.05 -11.13
CA GLY A 155 7.33 7.90 -11.65
C GLY A 155 8.71 7.25 -11.64
N THR A 156 8.98 6.32 -10.73
CA THR A 156 10.29 5.66 -10.57
C THR A 156 10.26 4.19 -10.96
N GLN A 157 9.09 3.62 -11.19
CA GLN A 157 8.86 2.17 -11.40
C GLN A 157 9.53 1.31 -10.30
N SER A 158 9.52 1.82 -9.06
CA SER A 158 10.21 1.19 -7.93
C SER A 158 9.39 1.31 -6.63
N ASN A 159 9.57 0.32 -5.77
CA ASN A 159 9.07 0.30 -4.39
C ASN A 159 10.15 0.69 -3.36
N ALA A 160 11.33 1.07 -3.84
CA ALA A 160 12.40 1.59 -3.01
C ALA A 160 13.02 2.81 -3.68
N VAL A 161 13.16 3.89 -2.91
CA VAL A 161 13.74 5.16 -3.37
C VAL A 161 14.83 5.57 -2.39
N TRP A 162 15.96 6.02 -2.90
CA TRP A 162 17.00 6.60 -2.07
C TRP A 162 17.78 7.68 -2.83
N SER A 163 18.17 8.71 -2.11
CA SER A 163 19.09 9.73 -2.59
C SER A 163 20.51 9.46 -2.05
N PRO A 164 21.56 9.83 -2.78
CA PRO A 164 22.96 9.57 -2.36
C PRO A 164 23.29 10.11 -0.96
N ASN A 165 22.70 11.22 -0.56
CA ASN A 165 22.92 11.88 0.73
C ASN A 165 21.73 11.73 1.69
N ALA A 166 20.99 10.61 1.61
CA ALA A 166 19.80 10.37 2.42
C ALA A 166 20.13 10.43 3.92
N GLN A 167 19.58 11.42 4.62
CA GLN A 167 19.69 11.56 6.07
C GLN A 167 18.58 10.79 6.79
N TRP A 168 17.41 10.67 6.18
CA TRP A 168 16.23 10.04 6.76
C TRP A 168 15.92 8.68 6.14
N THR A 169 15.30 7.83 6.93
CA THR A 169 14.71 6.57 6.46
C THR A 169 13.21 6.67 6.55
N VAL A 170 12.48 6.45 5.47
CA VAL A 170 11.02 6.40 5.42
C VAL A 170 10.58 4.95 5.38
N VAL A 171 9.70 4.55 6.31
CA VAL A 171 9.21 3.18 6.42
C VAL A 171 7.71 3.13 6.64
N GLU A 172 7.08 2.11 6.09
CA GLU A 172 5.74 1.71 6.50
C GLU A 172 5.82 0.91 7.80
N ALA A 173 5.11 1.38 8.81
CA ALA A 173 4.98 0.74 10.10
C ALA A 173 3.73 -0.17 10.07
N ASP A 174 3.94 -1.42 9.64
CA ASP A 174 2.89 -2.40 9.43
C ASP A 174 2.44 -2.99 10.78
N GLU A 175 1.17 -2.83 11.11
CA GLU A 175 0.56 -3.35 12.34
C GLU A 175 0.37 -4.86 12.31
N PHE A 176 0.33 -5.49 11.13
CA PHE A 176 0.20 -6.94 10.99
C PHE A 176 1.31 -7.67 11.77
N ASP A 177 0.94 -8.69 12.53
CA ASP A 177 1.85 -9.47 13.40
C ASP A 177 2.68 -8.56 14.34
N ARG A 178 2.17 -7.35 14.67
CA ARG A 178 2.86 -6.34 15.50
C ARG A 178 4.25 -5.97 14.96
N SER A 179 4.45 -6.09 13.67
CA SER A 179 5.74 -5.88 13.00
C SER A 179 6.31 -4.47 13.24
N PHE A 180 5.45 -3.47 13.39
CA PHE A 180 5.86 -2.08 13.63
C PHE A 180 6.59 -1.87 14.99
N LEU A 181 6.47 -2.79 15.95
CA LEU A 181 7.18 -2.72 17.24
C LEU A 181 8.69 -3.01 17.12
N HIS A 182 9.15 -3.52 15.98
CA HIS A 182 10.58 -3.64 15.71
C HIS A 182 11.24 -2.34 15.26
N LEU A 183 10.43 -1.31 14.96
CA LEU A 183 10.94 -0.03 14.45
C LEU A 183 11.31 0.92 15.59
N HIS A 184 12.24 1.82 15.30
CA HIS A 184 12.69 2.88 16.21
C HIS A 184 12.50 4.25 15.56
N PRO A 185 11.25 4.74 15.41
CA PRO A 185 10.99 5.97 14.68
C PRO A 185 11.46 7.21 15.46
N THR A 186 12.05 8.17 14.74
CA THR A 186 12.25 9.52 15.27
C THR A 186 10.92 10.26 15.26
N HIS A 187 10.23 10.29 14.11
CA HIS A 187 8.89 10.85 13.98
C HIS A 187 7.97 9.83 13.32
N ALA A 188 6.69 9.87 13.65
CA ALA A 188 5.71 9.01 13.02
C ALA A 188 4.38 9.72 12.79
N ALA A 189 3.61 9.20 11.83
CA ALA A 189 2.21 9.55 11.64
C ALA A 189 1.34 8.30 11.77
N ILE A 190 0.19 8.42 12.45
CA ILE A 190 -0.88 7.41 12.45
C ILE A 190 -2.02 7.97 11.61
N THR A 191 -2.29 7.32 10.48
CA THR A 191 -3.26 7.76 9.47
C THR A 191 -4.68 7.30 9.77
N SER A 192 -4.83 6.16 10.44
CA SER A 192 -6.10 5.58 10.88
C SER A 192 -5.83 4.52 11.95
N ALA A 193 -6.86 4.14 12.71
CA ALA A 193 -6.79 3.07 13.71
C ALA A 193 -8.08 2.25 13.73
N ASP A 194 -8.66 2.03 12.54
CA ASP A 194 -9.83 1.18 12.37
C ASP A 194 -9.42 -0.28 12.62
N PRO A 195 -10.18 -1.05 13.41
CA PRO A 195 -9.83 -2.43 13.71
C PRO A 195 -9.74 -3.29 12.44
N ASP A 196 -8.58 -3.90 12.23
CA ASP A 196 -8.32 -4.91 11.20
C ASP A 196 -7.45 -6.02 11.81
N HIS A 197 -7.27 -7.12 11.09
CA HIS A 197 -6.43 -8.25 11.55
C HIS A 197 -6.83 -8.80 12.93
N LEU A 198 -8.15 -8.85 13.23
CA LEU A 198 -8.66 -9.36 14.50
C LEU A 198 -8.36 -10.85 14.70
N ASP A 199 -8.04 -11.60 13.64
CA ASP A 199 -7.49 -12.95 13.67
C ASP A 199 -6.12 -13.01 14.38
N VAL A 200 -5.34 -11.92 14.32
CA VAL A 200 -4.01 -11.80 14.98
C VAL A 200 -4.11 -11.15 16.35
N TYR A 201 -4.95 -10.12 16.47
CA TYR A 201 -5.06 -9.33 17.71
C TYR A 201 -6.07 -9.89 18.70
N GLY A 202 -7.06 -10.65 18.24
CA GLY A 202 -8.14 -11.20 19.05
C GLY A 202 -9.32 -10.26 19.24
N ASP A 203 -9.07 -9.00 19.63
CA ASP A 203 -10.09 -7.97 19.85
C ASP A 203 -9.59 -6.55 19.55
N THR A 204 -10.53 -5.61 19.50
CA THR A 204 -10.26 -4.18 19.25
C THR A 204 -9.38 -3.53 20.32
N GLY A 205 -9.52 -3.95 21.59
CA GLY A 205 -8.70 -3.43 22.70
C GLY A 205 -7.23 -3.78 22.50
N SER A 206 -6.94 -5.05 22.22
CA SER A 206 -5.60 -5.55 21.93
C SER A 206 -4.99 -4.90 20.68
N PHE A 207 -5.82 -4.57 19.66
CA PHE A 207 -5.40 -3.83 18.48
C PHE A 207 -4.94 -2.41 18.85
N HIS A 208 -5.74 -1.65 19.62
CA HIS A 208 -5.39 -0.31 20.07
C HIS A 208 -4.17 -0.30 21.02
N GLU A 209 -4.02 -1.31 21.89
CA GLU A 209 -2.81 -1.46 22.72
C GLU A 209 -1.54 -1.67 21.85
N GLY A 210 -1.66 -2.33 20.70
CA GLY A 210 -0.57 -2.40 19.73
C GLY A 210 -0.13 -1.01 19.24
N PHE A 211 -1.06 -0.15 18.85
CA PHE A 211 -0.76 1.23 18.44
C PHE A 211 -0.21 2.10 19.58
N LYS A 212 -0.70 1.89 20.81
CA LYS A 212 -0.16 2.57 21.99
C LYS A 212 1.30 2.18 22.23
N ALA A 213 1.60 0.88 22.18
CA ALA A 213 2.98 0.40 22.29
C ALA A 213 3.87 0.96 21.17
N PHE A 214 3.36 1.07 19.93
CA PHE A 214 4.09 1.72 18.84
C PHE A 214 4.33 3.20 19.13
N ALA A 215 3.35 3.93 19.66
CA ALA A 215 3.51 5.33 20.01
C ALA A 215 4.62 5.56 21.06
N GLU A 216 4.82 4.59 21.97
CA GLU A 216 5.89 4.60 22.99
C GLU A 216 7.29 4.38 22.37
N CYS A 217 7.39 3.77 21.16
CA CYS A 217 8.66 3.61 20.45
C CYS A 217 9.16 4.90 19.79
N ILE A 218 8.34 5.96 19.71
CA ILE A 218 8.66 7.19 18.97
C ILE A 218 9.47 8.12 19.86
N SER A 219 10.66 8.49 19.40
CA SER A 219 11.57 9.34 20.19
C SER A 219 11.31 10.84 20.04
N GLY A 220 10.58 11.26 19.00
CA GLY A 220 10.32 12.67 18.70
C GLY A 220 8.84 12.98 18.59
N THR A 221 8.33 13.38 17.43
CA THR A 221 6.96 13.84 17.25
C THR A 221 6.07 12.74 16.67
N LEU A 222 4.91 12.54 17.30
CA LEU A 222 3.80 11.76 16.74
C LEU A 222 2.75 12.69 16.15
N PHE A 223 2.35 12.42 14.90
CA PHE A 223 1.24 13.08 14.23
C PHE A 223 0.05 12.11 14.16
N LEU A 224 -1.14 12.62 14.52
CA LEU A 224 -2.37 11.83 14.53
C LEU A 224 -3.38 12.46 13.58
N GLU A 225 -3.95 11.65 12.68
CA GLU A 225 -5.10 12.11 11.92
C GLU A 225 -6.23 12.54 12.87
N ALA A 226 -6.98 13.57 12.49
CA ALA A 226 -7.93 14.24 13.36
C ALA A 226 -9.01 13.31 13.96
N ASP A 227 -9.40 12.26 13.23
CA ASP A 227 -10.41 11.29 13.67
C ASP A 227 -9.82 10.12 14.50
N VAL A 228 -8.50 9.93 14.49
CA VAL A 228 -7.85 8.84 15.24
C VAL A 228 -8.01 9.04 16.75
N ARG A 229 -8.55 8.04 17.42
CA ARG A 229 -8.75 8.01 18.89
C ARG A 229 -8.18 6.69 19.43
N ILE A 230 -7.07 6.80 20.16
CA ILE A 230 -6.44 5.68 20.87
C ILE A 230 -6.24 6.13 22.31
N GLU A 231 -6.77 5.38 23.25
CA GLU A 231 -6.71 5.75 24.67
C GLU A 231 -5.25 5.85 25.15
N GLY A 232 -4.94 6.97 25.81
CA GLY A 232 -3.60 7.22 26.33
C GLY A 232 -2.56 7.67 25.30
N VAL A 233 -2.91 7.76 24.00
CA VAL A 233 -2.01 8.26 22.94
C VAL A 233 -2.33 9.72 22.62
N THR A 234 -1.31 10.56 22.68
CA THR A 234 -1.39 11.98 22.34
C THR A 234 -0.40 12.34 21.25
N GLY A 235 -0.73 13.31 20.40
CA GLY A 235 0.12 13.74 19.30
C GLY A 235 -0.38 15.04 18.66
N LYS A 236 0.39 15.60 17.76
CA LYS A 236 0.00 16.76 16.97
C LYS A 236 -1.08 16.34 15.96
N ARG A 237 -2.19 17.09 15.91
CA ARG A 237 -3.31 16.75 15.01
C ARG A 237 -3.11 17.29 13.60
N TYR A 238 -3.55 16.51 12.63
CA TYR A 238 -3.70 16.96 11.25
C TYR A 238 -4.98 16.38 10.62
N GLY A 239 -5.55 17.08 9.64
CA GLY A 239 -6.77 16.58 9.00
C GLY A 239 -7.43 17.57 8.06
N VAL A 240 -8.68 17.29 7.72
CA VAL A 240 -9.52 18.15 6.87
C VAL A 240 -10.65 18.72 7.70
N THR A 241 -10.88 20.04 7.61
CA THR A 241 -11.96 20.73 8.30
C THR A 241 -12.54 21.84 7.42
N THR A 242 -13.73 22.30 7.73
CA THR A 242 -14.34 23.50 7.14
C THR A 242 -14.11 24.76 7.98
N SER A 243 -13.65 24.61 9.22
CA SER A 243 -13.40 25.71 10.16
C SER A 243 -11.94 26.18 10.07
N ARG A 244 -11.75 27.47 9.82
CA ARG A 244 -10.43 28.10 9.84
C ARG A 244 -9.80 28.10 11.23
N GLU A 245 -10.60 28.33 12.26
CA GLU A 245 -10.16 28.33 13.65
C GLU A 245 -9.66 26.95 14.09
N GLU A 246 -10.39 25.90 13.73
CA GLU A 246 -9.98 24.51 13.99
C GLU A 246 -8.71 24.15 13.21
N ALA A 247 -8.59 24.58 11.93
CA ALA A 247 -7.41 24.37 11.13
C ALA A 247 -6.14 24.98 11.78
N GLU A 248 -6.24 26.19 12.28
CA GLU A 248 -5.13 26.91 12.95
C GLU A 248 -4.80 26.33 14.35
N ALA A 249 -5.74 25.59 14.97
CA ALA A 249 -5.50 24.85 16.20
C ALA A 249 -4.76 23.52 15.99
N TRP A 250 -4.78 22.98 14.79
CA TRP A 250 -4.05 21.76 14.43
C TRP A 250 -2.63 22.07 13.92
N HIS A 251 -1.80 21.05 13.85
CA HIS A 251 -0.45 21.19 13.28
C HIS A 251 -0.50 21.41 11.76
N ALA A 252 -1.38 20.67 11.08
CA ALA A 252 -1.66 20.86 9.67
C ALA A 252 -3.14 20.58 9.36
N ALA A 253 -3.72 21.37 8.47
CA ALA A 253 -5.09 21.16 8.04
C ALA A 253 -5.31 21.58 6.59
N ALA A 254 -6.26 20.91 5.90
CA ALA A 254 -6.76 21.36 4.63
C ALA A 254 -8.21 21.85 4.77
N THR A 255 -8.53 22.95 4.08
CA THR A 255 -9.86 23.55 4.06
C THR A 255 -10.25 23.90 2.63
N ASN A 256 -11.53 24.23 2.41
CA ASN A 256 -12.04 24.69 1.11
C ASN A 256 -11.70 23.73 -0.04
N LEU A 257 -11.82 22.42 0.23
CA LEU A 257 -11.56 21.40 -0.79
C LEU A 257 -12.57 21.51 -1.92
N ARG A 258 -12.08 21.54 -3.17
CA ARG A 258 -12.88 21.60 -4.38
C ARG A 258 -12.16 20.94 -5.56
N ILE A 259 -12.90 20.65 -6.60
CA ILE A 259 -12.32 20.13 -7.86
C ILE A 259 -12.15 21.30 -8.84
N GLU A 260 -10.91 21.54 -9.25
CA GLU A 260 -10.56 22.55 -10.26
C GLU A 260 -9.71 21.92 -11.36
N GLY A 261 -10.15 22.00 -12.60
CA GLY A 261 -9.44 21.41 -13.74
C GLY A 261 -9.20 19.90 -13.62
N GLY A 262 -10.12 19.20 -12.91
CA GLY A 262 -10.01 17.76 -12.65
C GLY A 262 -9.05 17.38 -11.52
N TRP A 263 -8.56 18.35 -10.74
CA TRP A 263 -7.68 18.14 -9.59
C TRP A 263 -8.36 18.53 -8.29
N MET A 264 -8.07 17.79 -7.21
CA MET A 264 -8.42 18.23 -5.88
C MET A 264 -7.54 19.42 -5.49
N THR A 265 -8.16 20.55 -5.12
CA THR A 265 -7.47 21.75 -4.64
C THR A 265 -8.05 22.19 -3.30
N GLY A 266 -7.27 22.94 -2.53
CA GLY A 266 -7.71 23.47 -1.25
C GLY A 266 -6.69 24.42 -0.65
N ASN A 267 -7.01 24.97 0.51
CA ASN A 267 -6.08 25.77 1.29
C ASN A 267 -5.48 24.92 2.41
N VAL A 268 -4.17 25.03 2.61
CA VAL A 268 -3.44 24.24 3.60
C VAL A 268 -2.85 25.16 4.68
N TRP A 269 -3.15 24.86 5.93
CA TRP A 269 -2.47 25.39 7.10
C TRP A 269 -1.38 24.44 7.52
N ILE A 270 -0.12 24.88 7.54
CA ILE A 270 1.03 24.12 8.04
C ILE A 270 2.23 25.08 8.24
N GLY A 271 3.15 24.74 9.15
CA GLY A 271 4.33 25.58 9.41
C GLY A 271 4.00 26.96 9.96
N GLY A 272 2.81 27.12 10.59
CA GLY A 272 2.33 28.39 11.11
C GLY A 272 1.85 29.38 10.04
N GLY A 273 1.60 28.94 8.80
CA GLY A 273 1.14 29.76 7.69
C GLY A 273 0.09 29.09 6.80
N TRP A 274 -0.67 29.93 6.07
CA TRP A 274 -1.61 29.48 5.06
C TRP A 274 -0.96 29.43 3.67
N HIS A 275 -1.22 28.32 2.97
CA HIS A 275 -0.86 28.09 1.57
C HIS A 275 -2.15 27.92 0.77
N GLU A 276 -2.48 28.90 -0.06
CA GLU A 276 -3.75 28.92 -0.81
C GLU A 276 -3.63 28.19 -2.15
N GLY A 277 -4.73 27.55 -2.59
CA GLY A 277 -4.82 26.93 -3.90
C GLY A 277 -3.88 25.73 -4.08
N VAL A 278 -3.53 25.05 -3.00
CA VAL A 278 -2.68 23.85 -3.06
C VAL A 278 -3.36 22.76 -3.88
N ARG A 279 -2.63 22.19 -4.83
CA ARG A 279 -3.08 21.10 -5.67
C ARG A 279 -2.61 19.76 -5.12
N PHE A 280 -3.56 18.86 -4.86
CA PHE A 280 -3.30 17.52 -4.40
C PHE A 280 -3.22 16.56 -5.60
N PRO A 281 -2.19 15.70 -5.67
CA PRO A 281 -1.93 14.85 -6.84
C PRO A 281 -2.91 13.69 -6.98
N LEU A 282 -3.51 13.26 -5.88
CA LEU A 282 -4.43 12.12 -5.83
C LEU A 282 -5.84 12.55 -5.48
N ALA A 283 -6.82 11.87 -6.07
CA ALA A 283 -8.23 12.12 -5.84
C ALA A 283 -8.69 11.63 -4.45
N GLY A 284 -9.71 12.30 -3.91
CA GLY A 284 -10.39 11.91 -2.67
C GLY A 284 -9.83 12.58 -1.42
N VAL A 285 -10.74 12.83 -0.48
CA VAL A 285 -10.41 13.49 0.81
C VAL A 285 -9.42 12.67 1.62
N HIS A 286 -9.50 11.34 1.58
CA HIS A 286 -8.55 10.46 2.25
C HIS A 286 -7.11 10.67 1.74
N ASN A 287 -6.92 10.94 0.44
CA ASN A 287 -5.61 11.23 -0.12
C ASN A 287 -5.11 12.64 0.22
N VAL A 288 -6.01 13.58 0.48
CA VAL A 288 -5.65 14.87 1.09
C VAL A 288 -5.10 14.65 2.50
N LYS A 289 -5.77 13.83 3.32
CA LYS A 289 -5.29 13.45 4.67
C LYS A 289 -3.92 12.75 4.59
N ASN A 290 -3.70 11.84 3.64
CA ASN A 290 -2.41 11.19 3.41
C ASN A 290 -1.31 12.20 3.02
N ALA A 291 -1.63 13.18 2.18
CA ALA A 291 -0.70 14.24 1.80
C ALA A 291 -0.33 15.15 2.97
N LEU A 292 -1.29 15.49 3.83
CA LEU A 292 -1.03 16.25 5.07
C LEU A 292 -0.11 15.48 6.02
N ALA A 293 -0.30 14.17 6.20
CA ALA A 293 0.59 13.34 7.00
C ALA A 293 2.03 13.36 6.45
N ALA A 294 2.17 13.24 5.13
CA ALA A 294 3.46 13.31 4.45
C ALA A 294 4.14 14.68 4.65
N LEU A 295 3.38 15.78 4.54
CA LEU A 295 3.87 17.13 4.78
C LEU A 295 4.32 17.34 6.23
N CYS A 296 3.54 16.87 7.23
CA CYS A 296 3.91 16.94 8.65
C CYS A 296 5.24 16.23 8.93
N LEU A 297 5.42 15.04 8.37
CA LEU A 297 6.66 14.28 8.53
C LEU A 297 7.83 14.92 7.78
N ALA A 298 7.61 15.46 6.58
CA ALA A 298 8.61 16.17 5.81
C ALA A 298 9.09 17.44 6.53
N GLU A 299 8.17 18.23 7.09
CA GLU A 299 8.48 19.40 7.91
C GLU A 299 9.28 19.01 9.16
N ALA A 300 8.86 17.95 9.88
CA ALA A 300 9.58 17.44 11.05
C ALA A 300 11.00 16.95 10.70
N ALA A 301 11.22 16.50 9.46
CA ALA A 301 12.54 16.15 8.92
C ALA A 301 13.38 17.37 8.50
N GLY A 302 12.85 18.59 8.64
CA GLY A 302 13.55 19.84 8.31
C GLY A 302 13.49 20.22 6.83
N THR A 303 12.52 19.67 6.05
CA THR A 303 12.30 20.13 4.67
C THR A 303 11.43 21.40 4.66
N SER A 304 11.64 22.26 3.65
CA SER A 304 10.78 23.43 3.44
C SER A 304 9.38 22.99 3.05
N VAL A 305 8.35 23.58 3.68
CA VAL A 305 6.95 23.32 3.36
C VAL A 305 6.64 23.68 1.90
N GLU A 306 7.10 24.83 1.42
CA GLU A 306 6.88 25.29 0.05
C GLU A 306 7.48 24.31 -0.96
N SER A 307 8.70 23.84 -0.71
CA SER A 307 9.36 22.88 -1.58
C SER A 307 8.64 21.52 -1.56
N SER A 308 8.19 21.07 -0.39
CA SER A 308 7.41 19.83 -0.25
C SER A 308 6.07 19.91 -1.00
N LEU A 309 5.37 21.03 -0.93
CA LEU A 309 4.12 21.27 -1.67
C LEU A 309 4.35 21.25 -3.19
N GLN A 310 5.43 21.86 -3.68
CA GLN A 310 5.81 21.84 -5.09
C GLN A 310 6.09 20.43 -5.58
N GLN A 311 6.85 19.66 -4.80
CA GLN A 311 7.15 18.25 -5.13
C GLN A 311 5.87 17.41 -5.16
N LEU A 312 5.02 17.52 -4.15
CA LEU A 312 3.75 16.77 -4.11
C LEU A 312 2.91 16.98 -5.36
N ALA A 313 2.81 18.20 -5.90
CA ALA A 313 2.04 18.50 -7.09
C ALA A 313 2.50 17.71 -8.34
N SER A 314 3.75 17.23 -8.37
CA SER A 314 4.33 16.45 -9.47
C SER A 314 4.23 14.93 -9.26
N PHE A 315 3.67 14.45 -8.16
CA PHE A 315 3.55 13.03 -7.86
C PHE A 315 2.64 12.33 -8.88
N GLN A 316 3.13 11.25 -9.48
CA GLN A 316 2.44 10.54 -10.56
C GLN A 316 1.55 9.38 -10.07
N GLY A 317 1.56 9.09 -8.77
CA GLY A 317 0.77 8.01 -8.18
C GLY A 317 1.58 6.75 -7.87
N ILE A 318 0.84 5.77 -7.41
CA ILE A 318 1.30 4.43 -7.06
C ILE A 318 0.44 3.45 -7.85
N GLU A 319 1.05 2.41 -8.39
CA GLU A 319 0.29 1.35 -9.07
C GLU A 319 -0.75 0.76 -8.12
N ARG A 320 -1.94 0.54 -8.64
CA ARG A 320 -3.07 -0.01 -7.89
C ARG A 320 -3.55 0.84 -6.68
N ARG A 321 -3.26 2.14 -6.64
CA ARG A 321 -3.78 3.08 -5.66
C ARG A 321 -4.43 4.24 -6.37
N PHE A 322 -5.72 4.10 -6.67
CA PHE A 322 -6.50 5.05 -7.47
C PHE A 322 -5.80 5.40 -8.80
N ALA A 323 -5.29 4.36 -9.46
CA ALA A 323 -4.47 4.49 -10.66
C ALA A 323 -5.34 4.66 -11.91
N TYR A 324 -5.26 5.82 -12.56
CA TYR A 324 -5.91 6.03 -13.84
C TYR A 324 -5.15 5.32 -14.96
N HIS A 325 -5.76 4.30 -15.54
CA HIS A 325 -5.26 3.65 -16.75
C HIS A 325 -5.77 4.34 -18.01
N ILE A 326 -7.00 4.85 -17.97
CA ILE A 326 -7.60 5.66 -19.03
C ILE A 326 -8.31 6.84 -18.37
N ARG A 327 -8.04 8.04 -18.90
CA ARG A 327 -8.70 9.27 -18.49
C ARG A 327 -9.03 10.09 -19.73
N ALA A 328 -10.12 9.76 -20.37
CA ALA A 328 -10.56 10.36 -21.62
C ALA A 328 -12.04 10.79 -21.53
N GLU A 329 -12.47 11.62 -22.45
CA GLU A 329 -13.85 12.09 -22.51
C GLU A 329 -14.82 10.93 -22.76
N HIS A 330 -14.45 9.99 -23.64
CA HIS A 330 -15.25 8.83 -23.99
C HIS A 330 -15.32 7.77 -22.88
N GLY A 331 -14.36 7.73 -21.95
CA GLY A 331 -14.37 6.74 -20.88
C GLY A 331 -13.22 6.87 -19.90
N ILE A 332 -13.42 6.30 -18.73
CA ILE A 332 -12.45 6.31 -17.63
C ILE A 332 -12.24 4.90 -17.14
N TYR A 333 -10.96 4.54 -16.89
CA TYR A 333 -10.63 3.29 -16.21
C TYR A 333 -9.67 3.55 -15.06
N ILE A 334 -10.07 3.14 -13.86
CA ILE A 334 -9.34 3.30 -12.60
C ILE A 334 -9.14 1.91 -11.99
N ASP A 335 -7.93 1.65 -11.47
CA ASP A 335 -7.64 0.47 -10.67
C ASP A 335 -7.27 0.88 -9.24
N ASP A 336 -7.84 0.18 -8.26
CA ASP A 336 -7.55 0.43 -6.85
C ASP A 336 -7.42 -0.88 -6.06
N TYR A 337 -6.46 -0.90 -5.16
CA TYR A 337 -6.17 -2.02 -4.27
C TYR A 337 -7.20 -2.20 -3.15
N ALA A 338 -8.21 -1.33 -3.08
CA ALA A 338 -9.24 -1.31 -2.04
C ALA A 338 -9.84 -2.70 -1.81
N HIS A 339 -9.69 -3.22 -0.61
CA HIS A 339 -10.09 -4.57 -0.21
C HIS A 339 -10.71 -4.61 1.19
N HIS A 340 -10.91 -3.45 1.81
CA HIS A 340 -11.68 -3.24 3.04
C HIS A 340 -12.88 -2.33 2.74
N PRO A 341 -14.04 -2.46 3.41
CA PRO A 341 -15.22 -1.62 3.14
C PRO A 341 -14.93 -0.12 3.14
N VAL A 342 -14.19 0.36 4.13
CA VAL A 342 -13.79 1.79 4.26
C VAL A 342 -12.98 2.26 3.05
N GLU A 343 -12.08 1.42 2.54
CA GLU A 343 -11.29 1.73 1.34
C GLU A 343 -12.16 1.78 0.08
N LEU A 344 -13.09 0.83 -0.06
CA LEU A 344 -14.07 0.81 -1.17
C LEU A 344 -14.93 2.06 -1.17
N GLU A 345 -15.50 2.42 -0.01
CA GLU A 345 -16.31 3.63 0.13
C GLU A 345 -15.50 4.88 -0.24
N ALA A 346 -14.26 4.98 0.24
CA ALA A 346 -13.38 6.11 -0.07
C ALA A 346 -13.02 6.19 -1.57
N ALA A 347 -12.71 5.06 -2.21
CA ALA A 347 -12.39 5.00 -3.63
C ALA A 347 -13.61 5.36 -4.51
N ILE A 348 -14.79 4.79 -4.22
CA ILE A 348 -16.02 5.08 -4.95
C ILE A 348 -16.43 6.54 -4.76
N ALA A 349 -16.40 7.05 -3.53
CA ALA A 349 -16.69 8.46 -3.24
C ALA A 349 -15.75 9.42 -3.98
N ALA A 350 -14.46 9.08 -4.10
CA ALA A 350 -13.50 9.87 -4.86
C ALA A 350 -13.86 9.91 -6.35
N VAL A 351 -14.31 8.82 -6.96
CA VAL A 351 -14.79 8.81 -8.35
C VAL A 351 -16.07 9.63 -8.48
N ARG A 352 -17.04 9.48 -7.60
CA ARG A 352 -18.27 10.29 -7.59
C ARG A 352 -17.98 11.78 -7.51
N LEU A 353 -17.02 12.18 -6.68
CA LEU A 353 -16.64 13.57 -6.51
C LEU A 353 -15.99 14.17 -7.78
N HIS A 354 -15.15 13.38 -8.47
CA HIS A 354 -14.45 13.83 -9.67
C HIS A 354 -15.28 13.71 -10.96
N HIS A 355 -16.28 12.82 -10.97
CA HIS A 355 -17.08 12.45 -12.12
C HIS A 355 -18.56 12.28 -11.74
N PRO A 356 -19.22 13.34 -11.21
CA PRO A 356 -20.55 13.23 -10.57
C PRO A 356 -21.65 12.75 -11.50
N GLU A 357 -21.52 13.03 -12.81
CA GLU A 357 -22.55 12.71 -13.82
C GLU A 357 -22.29 11.36 -14.52
N ARG A 358 -21.25 10.60 -14.10
CA ARG A 358 -20.89 9.34 -14.76
C ARG A 358 -21.37 8.13 -14.01
N GLU A 359 -21.81 7.10 -14.77
CA GLU A 359 -22.11 5.79 -14.21
C GLU A 359 -20.83 5.03 -13.89
N ILE A 360 -20.75 4.47 -12.68
CA ILE A 360 -19.58 3.72 -12.22
C ILE A 360 -19.89 2.23 -12.24
N THR A 361 -19.18 1.49 -13.06
CA THR A 361 -19.17 0.03 -13.07
C THR A 361 -17.96 -0.46 -12.28
N GLY A 362 -18.17 -1.24 -11.22
CA GLY A 362 -17.11 -1.84 -10.42
C GLY A 362 -16.98 -3.33 -10.68
N ILE A 363 -15.74 -3.80 -10.84
CA ILE A 363 -15.38 -5.22 -10.77
C ILE A 363 -14.65 -5.40 -9.43
N PHE A 364 -15.23 -6.15 -8.51
CA PHE A 364 -14.67 -6.34 -7.17
C PHE A 364 -14.29 -7.80 -6.93
N GLN A 365 -13.06 -8.01 -6.45
CA GLN A 365 -12.60 -9.30 -5.94
C GLN A 365 -12.43 -9.24 -4.43
N PRO A 366 -13.27 -9.92 -3.64
CA PRO A 366 -13.06 -10.03 -2.20
C PRO A 366 -11.74 -10.73 -1.89
N HIS A 367 -11.06 -10.31 -0.83
CA HIS A 367 -9.77 -10.87 -0.42
C HIS A 367 -9.88 -11.41 1.00
N LEU A 368 -9.57 -12.70 1.20
CA LEU A 368 -9.69 -13.49 2.42
C LEU A 368 -11.14 -13.84 2.81
N PHE A 369 -11.34 -15.08 3.20
CA PHE A 369 -12.63 -15.55 3.72
C PHE A 369 -12.97 -14.92 5.07
N SER A 370 -11.98 -14.79 5.97
CA SER A 370 -12.15 -14.18 7.29
C SER A 370 -12.62 -12.73 7.18
N ARG A 371 -11.94 -11.91 6.37
CA ARG A 371 -12.31 -10.51 6.17
C ARG A 371 -13.70 -10.38 5.53
N THR A 372 -14.03 -11.23 4.58
CA THR A 372 -15.37 -11.24 3.96
C THR A 372 -16.45 -11.58 4.98
N ARG A 373 -16.23 -12.57 5.85
CA ARG A 373 -17.14 -12.93 6.95
C ARG A 373 -17.35 -11.76 7.91
N ASP A 374 -16.26 -11.15 8.35
CA ASP A 374 -16.27 -10.15 9.42
C ASP A 374 -16.87 -8.81 8.97
N ASN A 375 -16.91 -8.56 7.64
CA ASN A 375 -17.39 -7.30 7.06
C ASN A 375 -18.49 -7.50 5.99
N LEU A 376 -19.26 -8.56 6.04
CA LEU A 376 -20.19 -8.96 4.98
C LEU A 376 -21.22 -7.87 4.65
N VAL A 377 -21.81 -7.26 5.67
CA VAL A 377 -22.82 -6.21 5.56
C VAL A 377 -22.22 -4.90 5.07
N GLU A 378 -21.05 -4.54 5.61
CA GLU A 378 -20.31 -3.33 5.27
C GLU A 378 -19.84 -3.36 3.82
N PHE A 379 -19.34 -4.49 3.33
CA PHE A 379 -19.04 -4.70 1.91
C PHE A 379 -20.26 -4.51 1.03
N GLY A 380 -21.39 -5.11 1.43
CA GLY A 380 -22.65 -4.96 0.69
C GLY A 380 -23.08 -3.51 0.57
N ARG A 381 -22.95 -2.73 1.64
CA ARG A 381 -23.28 -1.29 1.69
C ARG A 381 -22.32 -0.46 0.84
N ALA A 382 -21.01 -0.73 0.93
CA ALA A 382 -19.99 -0.02 0.16
C ALA A 382 -20.20 -0.25 -1.36
N LEU A 383 -20.34 -1.49 -1.77
CA LEU A 383 -20.53 -1.88 -3.18
C LEU A 383 -21.86 -1.34 -3.76
N ALA A 384 -22.90 -1.21 -2.95
CA ALA A 384 -24.19 -0.66 -3.40
C ALA A 384 -24.12 0.81 -3.84
N GLN A 385 -23.01 1.51 -3.58
CA GLN A 385 -22.77 2.88 -4.08
C GLN A 385 -22.32 2.93 -5.56
N LEU A 386 -21.99 1.79 -6.16
CA LEU A 386 -21.73 1.65 -7.59
C LEU A 386 -23.06 1.62 -8.38
N ASP A 387 -23.04 1.91 -9.69
CA ASP A 387 -24.23 1.78 -10.55
C ASP A 387 -24.35 0.37 -11.14
N ARG A 388 -23.22 -0.34 -11.28
CA ARG A 388 -23.18 -1.76 -11.70
C ARG A 388 -22.02 -2.46 -11.00
N ILE A 389 -22.26 -3.71 -10.60
CA ILE A 389 -21.31 -4.49 -9.80
C ILE A 389 -21.08 -5.84 -10.48
N PHE A 390 -19.84 -6.14 -10.80
CA PHE A 390 -19.37 -7.48 -11.13
C PHE A 390 -18.56 -8.01 -9.96
N LEU A 391 -19.06 -9.05 -9.31
CA LEU A 391 -18.42 -9.69 -8.16
C LEU A 391 -17.69 -10.94 -8.61
N LEU A 392 -16.40 -11.04 -8.29
CA LEU A 392 -15.55 -12.19 -8.56
C LEU A 392 -15.53 -13.17 -7.38
N PRO A 393 -15.04 -14.41 -7.57
CA PRO A 393 -14.76 -15.34 -6.48
C PRO A 393 -13.79 -14.75 -5.47
N ILE A 394 -13.95 -15.12 -4.18
CA ILE A 394 -13.03 -14.70 -3.12
C ILE A 394 -11.61 -15.19 -3.44
N TYR A 395 -10.64 -14.30 -3.39
CA TYR A 395 -9.23 -14.67 -3.44
C TYR A 395 -8.77 -15.14 -2.05
N PRO A 396 -8.42 -16.44 -1.90
CA PRO A 396 -8.18 -17.03 -0.58
C PRO A 396 -6.82 -16.63 0.03
N ALA A 397 -5.85 -16.19 -0.80
CA ALA A 397 -4.46 -15.98 -0.42
C ALA A 397 -3.88 -17.21 0.33
N ARG A 398 -3.83 -17.14 1.67
CA ARG A 398 -3.30 -18.20 2.55
C ARG A 398 -4.37 -18.94 3.34
N GLU A 399 -5.63 -18.53 3.21
CA GLU A 399 -6.73 -19.10 4.00
C GLU A 399 -7.34 -20.33 3.34
N VAL A 400 -7.86 -21.22 4.17
CA VAL A 400 -8.76 -22.28 3.72
C VAL A 400 -10.20 -21.75 3.68
N PRO A 401 -11.06 -22.28 2.79
CA PRO A 401 -12.46 -21.87 2.74
C PRO A 401 -13.17 -22.01 4.08
N ILE A 402 -13.96 -21.01 4.45
CA ILE A 402 -14.81 -21.02 5.64
C ILE A 402 -16.21 -21.47 5.23
N PRO A 403 -16.81 -22.51 5.84
CA PRO A 403 -18.16 -22.96 5.50
C PRO A 403 -19.19 -21.84 5.55
N GLY A 404 -19.95 -21.66 4.46
CA GLY A 404 -20.98 -20.62 4.34
C GLY A 404 -20.45 -19.22 4.01
N ILE A 405 -19.15 -19.05 3.78
CA ILE A 405 -18.54 -17.78 3.37
C ILE A 405 -17.91 -17.96 1.98
N ASP A 406 -18.60 -17.40 1.00
CA ASP A 406 -18.18 -17.34 -0.40
C ASP A 406 -18.67 -16.06 -1.05
N SER A 407 -18.41 -15.88 -2.33
CA SER A 407 -18.88 -14.70 -3.05
C SER A 407 -20.39 -14.70 -3.25
N GLN A 408 -21.07 -15.84 -3.18
CA GLN A 408 -22.53 -15.92 -3.21
C GLN A 408 -23.13 -15.31 -1.92
N ALA A 409 -22.55 -15.60 -0.75
CA ALA A 409 -22.98 -15.02 0.51
C ALA A 409 -22.83 -13.48 0.50
N LEU A 410 -21.72 -12.96 -0.05
CA LEU A 410 -21.56 -11.51 -0.22
C LEU A 410 -22.56 -10.96 -1.24
N PHE A 411 -22.72 -11.64 -2.37
CA PHE A 411 -23.67 -11.24 -3.42
C PHE A 411 -25.09 -11.04 -2.87
N GLU A 412 -25.57 -11.93 -2.02
CA GLU A 412 -26.91 -11.84 -1.39
C GLU A 412 -27.01 -10.61 -0.46
N ASN A 413 -25.90 -10.20 0.16
CA ASN A 413 -25.85 -9.04 1.06
C ASN A 413 -25.65 -7.69 0.35
N ILE A 414 -25.49 -7.64 -0.97
CA ILE A 414 -25.42 -6.38 -1.72
C ILE A 414 -26.85 -5.92 -2.07
N PRO A 415 -27.37 -4.81 -1.49
CA PRO A 415 -28.71 -4.31 -1.78
C PRO A 415 -28.73 -3.50 -3.09
N HIS A 416 -28.42 -4.13 -4.22
CA HIS A 416 -28.34 -3.46 -5.52
C HIS A 416 -28.98 -4.31 -6.64
N PRO A 417 -29.79 -3.72 -7.56
CA PRO A 417 -30.46 -4.46 -8.63
C PRO A 417 -29.52 -4.90 -9.77
N HIS A 418 -28.45 -4.13 -10.05
CA HIS A 418 -27.51 -4.40 -11.15
C HIS A 418 -26.21 -5.01 -10.61
N LYS A 419 -26.32 -6.19 -10.02
CA LYS A 419 -25.19 -6.97 -9.51
C LYS A 419 -25.13 -8.33 -10.22
N TYR A 420 -23.92 -8.77 -10.50
CA TYR A 420 -23.65 -10.01 -11.25
C TYR A 420 -22.50 -10.74 -10.59
N LEU A 421 -22.68 -12.04 -10.33
CA LEU A 421 -21.60 -12.92 -9.89
C LEU A 421 -20.99 -13.54 -11.15
N ILE A 422 -19.70 -13.34 -11.36
CA ILE A 422 -19.00 -13.76 -12.59
C ILE A 422 -17.64 -14.37 -12.26
N GLU A 423 -17.15 -15.19 -13.17
CA GLU A 423 -15.77 -15.69 -13.16
C GLU A 423 -14.83 -14.70 -13.87
N SER A 424 -13.52 -14.73 -13.51
CA SER A 424 -12.53 -13.82 -14.10
C SER A 424 -12.45 -13.91 -15.64
N ASN A 425 -12.65 -15.09 -16.22
CA ASN A 425 -12.67 -15.29 -17.67
C ASN A 425 -13.89 -14.70 -18.37
N GLN A 426 -14.94 -14.31 -17.62
CA GLN A 426 -16.17 -13.73 -18.14
C GLN A 426 -16.16 -12.19 -18.15
N ILE A 427 -15.13 -11.56 -17.61
CA ILE A 427 -15.02 -10.09 -17.48
C ILE A 427 -15.23 -9.39 -18.82
N PHE A 428 -14.49 -9.78 -19.85
CA PHE A 428 -14.56 -9.13 -21.17
C PHE A 428 -15.93 -9.26 -21.83
N ASP A 429 -16.56 -10.41 -21.72
CA ASP A 429 -17.89 -10.64 -22.34
C ASP A 429 -18.97 -9.86 -21.61
N ASN A 430 -18.87 -9.74 -20.29
CA ASN A 430 -19.79 -8.90 -19.52
C ASN A 430 -19.59 -7.40 -19.84
N LEU A 431 -18.37 -6.94 -20.00
CA LEU A 431 -18.10 -5.54 -20.39
C LEU A 431 -18.53 -5.23 -21.83
N LYS A 432 -18.49 -6.21 -22.75
CA LYS A 432 -19.10 -6.06 -24.09
C LYS A 432 -20.62 -5.95 -24.03
N ALA A 433 -21.28 -6.76 -23.17
CA ALA A 433 -22.72 -6.72 -22.99
C ALA A 433 -23.19 -5.45 -22.25
N TYR A 434 -22.36 -4.92 -21.38
CA TYR A 434 -22.63 -3.76 -20.54
C TYR A 434 -21.42 -2.79 -20.57
N PRO A 435 -21.23 -2.00 -21.64
CA PRO A 435 -20.14 -1.04 -21.73
C PRO A 435 -20.14 -0.05 -20.57
N PRO A 436 -19.00 0.15 -19.87
CA PRO A 436 -18.90 1.07 -18.74
C PRO A 436 -18.75 2.52 -19.22
N ASP A 437 -19.21 3.51 -18.44
CA ASP A 437 -18.82 4.92 -18.58
C ASP A 437 -17.55 5.20 -17.76
N VAL A 438 -17.56 4.79 -16.48
CA VAL A 438 -16.37 4.65 -15.65
C VAL A 438 -16.24 3.20 -15.23
N LEU A 439 -15.09 2.59 -15.47
CA LEU A 439 -14.73 1.27 -14.98
C LEU A 439 -13.82 1.39 -13.77
N MET A 440 -14.11 0.65 -12.72
CA MET A 440 -13.20 0.43 -11.58
C MET A 440 -12.88 -1.05 -11.43
N THR A 441 -11.61 -1.41 -11.32
CA THR A 441 -11.18 -2.70 -10.77
C THR A 441 -10.76 -2.50 -9.33
N LEU A 442 -11.28 -3.35 -8.40
CA LEU A 442 -11.17 -3.19 -6.97
C LEU A 442 -10.77 -4.51 -6.31
N GLY A 443 -9.74 -4.50 -5.46
CA GLY A 443 -9.35 -5.69 -4.69
C GLY A 443 -7.84 -5.94 -4.65
N ALA A 444 -7.41 -6.72 -3.66
CA ALA A 444 -6.02 -7.06 -3.38
C ALA A 444 -5.58 -8.43 -3.95
N GLY A 445 -6.50 -9.14 -4.60
CA GLY A 445 -6.27 -10.48 -5.15
C GLY A 445 -5.66 -10.47 -6.55
N ASP A 446 -5.81 -11.60 -7.25
CA ASP A 446 -5.27 -11.79 -8.61
C ASP A 446 -6.09 -11.09 -9.71
N ILE A 447 -7.07 -10.29 -9.35
CA ILE A 447 -7.72 -9.30 -10.23
C ILE A 447 -6.69 -8.38 -10.91
N ASP A 448 -5.53 -8.16 -10.30
CA ASP A 448 -4.43 -7.39 -10.87
C ASP A 448 -3.99 -7.90 -12.25
N ARG A 449 -4.09 -9.22 -12.50
CA ARG A 449 -3.77 -9.82 -13.79
C ARG A 449 -4.69 -9.36 -14.92
N CYS A 450 -5.89 -8.87 -14.58
CA CYS A 450 -6.84 -8.37 -15.55
C CYS A 450 -6.60 -6.89 -15.91
N VAL A 451 -5.87 -6.13 -15.07
CA VAL A 451 -5.77 -4.67 -15.18
C VAL A 451 -5.12 -4.23 -16.50
N GLN A 452 -3.93 -4.71 -16.81
CA GLN A 452 -3.25 -4.34 -18.06
C GLN A 452 -3.96 -4.86 -19.32
N PRO A 453 -4.43 -6.13 -19.37
CA PRO A 453 -5.26 -6.61 -20.47
C PRO A 453 -6.52 -5.78 -20.70
N LEU A 454 -7.23 -5.38 -19.62
CA LEU A 454 -8.40 -4.51 -19.72
C LEU A 454 -8.05 -3.12 -20.23
N ALA A 455 -6.97 -2.52 -19.70
CA ALA A 455 -6.51 -1.21 -20.14
C ALA A 455 -6.13 -1.21 -21.64
N HIS A 456 -5.46 -2.25 -22.09
CA HIS A 456 -5.11 -2.41 -23.51
C HIS A 456 -6.38 -2.57 -24.35
N TRP A 457 -7.26 -3.49 -24.00
CA TRP A 457 -8.50 -3.74 -24.69
C TRP A 457 -9.38 -2.48 -24.80
N LEU A 458 -9.55 -1.71 -23.73
CA LEU A 458 -10.35 -0.48 -23.74
C LEU A 458 -9.71 0.64 -24.58
N ARG A 459 -8.36 0.71 -24.66
CA ARG A 459 -7.67 1.72 -25.48
C ARG A 459 -7.78 1.46 -26.97
N GLU A 460 -7.88 0.20 -27.38
CA GLU A 460 -7.95 -0.17 -28.81
C GLU A 460 -9.23 0.33 -29.47
N ASP A 461 -10.32 0.50 -28.71
CA ASP A 461 -11.62 0.85 -29.27
C ASP A 461 -12.46 1.67 -28.27
N PRO A 462 -12.62 2.98 -28.53
CA PRO A 462 -13.45 3.86 -27.71
C PRO A 462 -14.92 3.42 -27.59
N GLU A 463 -15.47 2.66 -28.54
CA GLU A 463 -16.85 2.18 -28.53
C GLU A 463 -17.09 1.10 -27.46
N ARG A 464 -16.01 0.59 -26.86
CA ARG A 464 -16.07 -0.32 -25.69
C ARG A 464 -16.47 0.39 -24.39
N PHE A 465 -16.50 1.72 -24.42
CA PHE A 465 -17.15 2.52 -23.40
C PHE A 465 -18.59 2.86 -23.78
N LYS A 466 -19.40 3.20 -22.80
CA LYS A 466 -20.80 3.60 -23.00
C LYS A 466 -20.85 4.87 -23.85
N ALA A 467 -21.62 4.82 -24.96
CA ALA A 467 -21.85 6.00 -25.76
C ALA A 467 -22.50 7.12 -24.92
N ARG A 468 -21.92 8.30 -24.98
CA ARG A 468 -22.48 9.51 -24.35
C ARG A 468 -23.41 10.18 -25.36
N THR A 469 -24.68 10.24 -25.02
CA THR A 469 -25.70 10.96 -25.79
C THR A 469 -25.73 12.44 -25.39
#